data_2ffae2d348b0a45f388042af1287d2bf
#
_entry.id   2ffae2d348b0a45f388042af1287d2bf
#
_cell.length_a   1.000
_cell.length_b   1.000
_cell.length_c   1.000
_cell.angle_alpha   90.00
_cell.angle_beta   90.00
_cell.angle_gamma   90.00
#
_symmetry.space_group_name_H-M   'P 1'
#
loop_
_entity.id
_entity.type
_entity.pdbx_description
1 polymer ?
#
loop_
_entity_poly.entity_id
_entity_poly.type
_entity_poly.pdbx_seq_one_letter_code
_entity_poly.pdbx_strand_id
1 'polypeptide(L)'
;MLFVKAITVILLILSIYGVTLGLFFAISVRTVTLFPIAQSYSWQIIPLANNGGSDNFEITSWHDHHNMRGWIAFNISSVPQNVWIQSATLRLRLWQKTTNQNDLGDPTGRIYAVYMLTQPWSGTRVNWVNQPSWTDYHSASSPVPPGQGGWNGPLIWMDWDLTKIVSDWNSGVPNYGVVVKDTEENATLLYSTQFFTFHQTPNESYFPRLMITYLNPLGVYAALAVVFTETVLFSLFWMRSQSTKHDAN
;
A
#
# COMPACT_ATOMS: atom_id res chain seq x y z
N MET A 1 29.78 36.38 -30.60
CA MET A 1 28.56 36.91 -29.95
C MET A 1 27.28 36.10 -30.32
N LEU A 2 27.05 35.77 -31.62
CA LEU A 2 25.87 35.01 -32.05
C LEU A 2 25.80 33.58 -31.45
N PHE A 3 26.93 32.86 -31.41
CA PHE A 3 27.04 31.51 -30.90
C PHE A 3 26.69 31.39 -29.39
N VAL A 4 27.16 32.37 -28.58
CA VAL A 4 26.84 32.43 -27.14
C VAL A 4 25.33 32.65 -26.92
N LYS A 5 24.72 33.56 -27.71
CA LYS A 5 23.28 33.82 -27.64
C LYS A 5 22.46 32.56 -28.00
N ALA A 6 22.88 31.79 -29.01
CA ALA A 6 22.22 30.57 -29.38
C ALA A 6 22.28 29.49 -28.28
N ILE A 7 23.44 29.31 -27.65
CA ILE A 7 23.61 28.39 -26.52
C ILE A 7 22.72 28.81 -25.35
N THR A 8 22.68 30.07 -24.99
CA THR A 8 21.85 30.59 -23.90
C THR A 8 20.36 30.32 -24.13
N VAL A 9 19.88 30.51 -25.36
CA VAL A 9 18.49 30.25 -25.73
C VAL A 9 18.18 28.72 -25.63
N ILE A 10 19.07 27.87 -26.10
CA ILE A 10 18.92 26.42 -26.01
C ILE A 10 18.86 25.98 -24.54
N LEU A 11 19.75 26.45 -23.70
CA LEU A 11 19.78 26.13 -22.27
C LEU A 11 18.50 26.59 -21.55
N LEU A 12 17.98 27.77 -21.89
CA LEU A 12 16.75 28.30 -21.34
C LEU A 12 15.55 27.39 -21.72
N ILE A 13 15.47 26.98 -22.97
CA ILE A 13 14.44 26.08 -23.47
C ILE A 13 14.50 24.75 -22.73
N LEU A 14 15.67 24.13 -22.63
CA LEU A 14 15.87 22.86 -21.94
C LEU A 14 15.49 22.97 -20.45
N SER A 15 15.76 24.10 -19.80
CA SER A 15 15.40 24.35 -18.41
C SER A 15 13.88 24.49 -18.25
N ILE A 16 13.18 25.17 -19.16
CA ILE A 16 11.71 25.29 -19.15
C ILE A 16 11.08 23.90 -19.32
N TYR A 17 11.50 23.12 -20.32
CA TYR A 17 11.02 21.76 -20.51
C TYR A 17 11.28 20.86 -19.28
N GLY A 18 12.45 20.96 -18.67
CA GLY A 18 12.80 20.22 -17.47
C GLY A 18 11.91 20.55 -16.28
N VAL A 19 11.63 21.84 -16.05
CA VAL A 19 10.73 22.29 -14.97
C VAL A 19 9.30 21.86 -15.25
N THR A 20 8.82 22.04 -16.48
CA THR A 20 7.46 21.64 -16.89
C THR A 20 7.25 20.14 -16.71
N LEU A 21 8.17 19.30 -17.19
CA LEU A 21 8.14 17.85 -16.99
C LEU A 21 8.16 17.47 -15.50
N GLY A 22 9.00 18.10 -14.71
CA GLY A 22 9.08 17.85 -13.26
C GLY A 22 7.78 18.16 -12.53
N LEU A 23 7.16 19.30 -12.82
CA LEU A 23 5.87 19.69 -12.25
C LEU A 23 4.76 18.72 -12.66
N PHE A 24 4.72 18.27 -13.92
CA PHE A 24 3.72 17.31 -14.38
C PHE A 24 3.88 15.94 -13.77
N PHE A 25 5.11 15.46 -13.60
CA PHE A 25 5.34 14.22 -12.85
C PHE A 25 4.80 14.32 -11.43
N ALA A 26 5.07 15.40 -10.72
CA ALA A 26 4.57 15.64 -9.37
C ALA A 26 3.03 15.69 -9.31
N ILE A 27 2.36 16.24 -10.32
CA ILE A 27 0.88 16.30 -10.40
C ILE A 27 0.29 14.93 -10.79
N SER A 28 1.03 14.12 -11.53
CA SER A 28 0.56 12.81 -12.00
C SER A 28 0.61 11.72 -10.93
N VAL A 29 1.47 11.85 -9.92
CA VAL A 29 1.53 10.91 -8.79
C VAL A 29 0.39 11.19 -7.83
N ARG A 30 -0.37 10.15 -7.47
CA ARG A 30 -1.47 10.22 -6.51
C ARG A 30 -1.28 9.18 -5.43
N THR A 31 -1.56 9.58 -4.20
CA THR A 31 -1.61 8.66 -3.06
C THR A 31 -3.02 8.66 -2.47
N VAL A 32 -3.57 7.49 -2.28
CA VAL A 32 -4.83 7.27 -1.56
C VAL A 32 -4.57 6.46 -0.31
N THR A 33 -5.31 6.76 0.75
CA THR A 33 -5.32 5.96 1.98
C THR A 33 -6.70 5.34 2.11
N LEU A 34 -6.74 4.02 2.20
CA LEU A 34 -7.96 3.23 2.28
C LEU A 34 -8.06 2.58 3.67
N PHE A 35 -9.25 2.62 4.24
CA PHE A 35 -9.58 1.90 5.47
C PHE A 35 -10.23 0.55 5.14
N PRO A 36 -10.16 -0.44 6.05
CA PRO A 36 -10.78 -1.74 5.81
C PRO A 36 -12.30 -1.63 5.64
N ILE A 37 -12.83 -2.44 4.72
CA ILE A 37 -14.27 -2.66 4.58
C ILE A 37 -14.75 -3.92 5.32
N ALA A 38 -13.82 -4.81 5.63
CA ALA A 38 -14.04 -5.99 6.45
C ALA A 38 -12.77 -6.37 7.18
N GLN A 39 -12.92 -6.82 8.41
CA GLN A 39 -11.84 -7.28 9.26
C GLN A 39 -12.36 -8.35 10.23
N SER A 40 -11.54 -9.37 10.50
CA SER A 40 -11.82 -10.42 11.47
C SER A 40 -10.52 -11.16 11.80
N TYR A 41 -10.56 -12.04 12.79
CA TYR A 41 -9.54 -13.08 12.93
C TYR A 41 -10.20 -14.43 13.21
N SER A 42 -9.49 -15.50 12.92
CA SER A 42 -9.91 -16.86 13.21
C SER A 42 -8.96 -17.50 14.21
N TRP A 43 -9.51 -18.24 15.15
CA TRP A 43 -8.77 -18.90 16.21
C TRP A 43 -8.97 -20.41 16.15
N GLN A 44 -7.88 -21.15 16.11
CA GLN A 44 -7.89 -22.60 15.90
C GLN A 44 -8.54 -23.37 17.05
N ILE A 45 -8.39 -22.93 18.30
CA ILE A 45 -8.99 -23.57 19.49
C ILE A 45 -10.51 -23.46 19.51
N ILE A 46 -11.05 -22.34 19.06
CA ILE A 46 -12.51 -22.15 18.97
C ILE A 46 -12.92 -22.03 17.51
N PRO A 47 -12.83 -23.14 16.76
CA PRO A 47 -12.77 -23.11 15.30
C PRO A 47 -14.04 -22.59 14.63
N LEU A 48 -15.17 -22.56 15.33
CA LEU A 48 -16.44 -22.03 14.85
C LEU A 48 -16.70 -20.57 15.25
N ALA A 49 -15.88 -19.99 16.14
CA ALA A 49 -16.05 -18.61 16.56
C ALA A 49 -15.69 -17.64 15.43
N ASN A 50 -16.53 -16.60 15.26
CA ASN A 50 -16.26 -15.46 14.42
C ASN A 50 -15.89 -14.25 15.30
N ASN A 51 -14.83 -13.55 14.92
CA ASN A 51 -14.30 -12.41 15.68
C ASN A 51 -14.37 -11.10 14.88
N GLY A 52 -15.31 -10.99 13.95
CA GLY A 52 -15.43 -9.82 13.07
C GLY A 52 -15.85 -8.51 13.75
N GLY A 53 -16.42 -8.60 14.97
CA GLY A 53 -16.75 -7.43 15.79
C GLY A 53 -15.76 -7.15 16.91
N SER A 54 -14.62 -7.86 16.93
CA SER A 54 -13.63 -7.70 18.00
C SER A 54 -12.90 -6.36 17.92
N ASP A 55 -12.55 -5.85 19.10
CA ASP A 55 -11.77 -4.60 19.24
C ASP A 55 -10.31 -4.78 18.83
N ASN A 56 -9.81 -5.99 18.76
CA ASN A 56 -8.48 -6.32 18.32
C ASN A 56 -8.49 -7.28 17.13
N PHE A 57 -7.42 -7.22 16.40
CA PHE A 57 -7.07 -8.11 15.31
C PHE A 57 -5.79 -8.84 15.74
N GLU A 58 -5.83 -10.15 15.84
CA GLU A 58 -4.78 -10.89 16.53
C GLU A 58 -4.10 -11.91 15.63
N ILE A 59 -2.77 -11.97 15.75
CA ILE A 59 -1.90 -12.98 15.13
C ILE A 59 -1.20 -13.70 16.25
N THR A 60 -1.41 -15.01 16.32
CA THR A 60 -0.84 -15.85 17.37
C THR A 60 -0.24 -17.12 16.75
N SER A 61 0.87 -17.56 17.32
CA SER A 61 1.48 -18.84 17.04
C SER A 61 1.84 -19.52 18.38
N TRP A 62 1.27 -20.70 18.60
CA TRP A 62 1.59 -21.52 19.76
C TRP A 62 1.29 -22.99 19.46
N HIS A 63 1.93 -23.92 20.19
CA HIS A 63 1.65 -25.36 20.09
C HIS A 63 0.19 -25.69 20.46
N ASP A 64 -0.23 -26.94 20.29
CA ASP A 64 -1.57 -27.42 20.62
C ASP A 64 -2.71 -26.68 19.89
N HIS A 65 -2.46 -26.29 18.65
CA HIS A 65 -3.47 -25.67 17.78
C HIS A 65 -3.97 -24.29 18.25
N HIS A 66 -3.15 -23.49 18.91
CA HIS A 66 -3.47 -22.14 19.36
C HIS A 66 -3.08 -21.06 18.35
N ASN A 67 -3.17 -21.34 17.06
CA ASN A 67 -2.84 -20.35 16.04
C ASN A 67 -4.02 -19.40 15.80
N MET A 68 -3.71 -18.13 15.54
CA MET A 68 -4.66 -17.11 15.09
C MET A 68 -4.18 -16.46 13.81
N ARG A 69 -5.11 -16.24 12.88
CA ARG A 69 -4.90 -15.62 11.57
C ARG A 69 -5.85 -14.46 11.39
N GLY A 70 -5.32 -13.35 10.92
CA GLY A 70 -6.09 -12.14 10.68
C GLY A 70 -6.53 -12.00 9.23
N TRP A 71 -7.76 -11.56 9.01
CA TRP A 71 -8.41 -11.36 7.72
C TRP A 71 -8.74 -9.88 7.55
N ILE A 72 -8.37 -9.28 6.43
CA ILE A 72 -8.61 -7.87 6.17
C ILE A 72 -8.87 -7.62 4.69
N ALA A 73 -9.88 -6.81 4.38
CA ALA A 73 -10.22 -6.44 3.00
C ALA A 73 -10.36 -4.94 2.84
N PHE A 74 -10.00 -4.45 1.65
CA PHE A 74 -10.06 -3.06 1.26
C PHE A 74 -10.80 -2.90 -0.06
N ASN A 75 -11.58 -1.82 -0.20
CA ASN A 75 -12.15 -1.44 -1.48
C ASN A 75 -11.17 -0.51 -2.22
N ILE A 76 -10.61 -0.98 -3.33
CA ILE A 76 -9.66 -0.20 -4.15
C ILE A 76 -10.34 0.52 -5.33
N SER A 77 -11.67 0.60 -5.40
CA SER A 77 -12.41 1.19 -6.53
C SER A 77 -12.10 2.67 -6.79
N SER A 78 -11.55 3.37 -5.81
CA SER A 78 -11.07 4.76 -5.97
C SER A 78 -9.76 4.88 -6.75
N VAL A 79 -9.04 3.78 -6.93
CA VAL A 79 -7.87 3.71 -7.80
C VAL A 79 -8.34 3.34 -9.21
N PRO A 80 -8.03 4.13 -10.25
CA PRO A 80 -8.40 3.79 -11.62
C PRO A 80 -7.80 2.43 -12.02
N GLN A 81 -8.54 1.67 -12.83
CA GLN A 81 -8.06 0.37 -13.31
C GLN A 81 -6.88 0.50 -14.26
N ASN A 82 -6.04 -0.51 -14.28
CA ASN A 82 -4.90 -0.62 -15.19
C ASN A 82 -3.91 0.55 -15.13
N VAL A 83 -3.79 1.21 -13.98
CA VAL A 83 -2.75 2.21 -13.74
C VAL A 83 -1.47 1.56 -13.21
N TRP A 84 -0.37 2.26 -13.35
CA TRP A 84 0.88 1.82 -12.73
C TRP A 84 0.86 2.10 -11.23
N ILE A 85 0.81 1.05 -10.43
CA ILE A 85 0.97 1.12 -8.98
C ILE A 85 2.47 1.24 -8.67
N GLN A 86 2.87 2.37 -8.10
CA GLN A 86 4.26 2.60 -7.70
C GLN A 86 4.58 1.93 -6.37
N SER A 87 3.66 2.04 -5.42
CA SER A 87 3.77 1.39 -4.11
C SER A 87 2.40 1.16 -3.50
N ALA A 88 2.26 0.10 -2.73
CA ALA A 88 1.11 -0.14 -1.87
C ALA A 88 1.60 -0.73 -0.55
N THR A 89 1.25 -0.09 0.56
CA THR A 89 1.71 -0.49 1.90
C THR A 89 0.51 -0.74 2.79
N LEU A 90 0.40 -1.97 3.29
CA LEU A 90 -0.49 -2.28 4.40
C LEU A 90 0.20 -1.87 5.69
N ARG A 91 -0.51 -1.10 6.52
CA ARG A 91 -0.03 -0.67 7.84
C ARG A 91 -1.01 -1.09 8.93
N LEU A 92 -0.51 -1.85 9.91
CA LEU A 92 -1.25 -2.22 11.10
C LEU A 92 -0.56 -1.62 12.32
N ARG A 93 -1.33 -0.95 13.18
CA ARG A 93 -0.80 -0.40 14.41
C ARG A 93 -0.84 -1.45 15.53
N LEU A 94 0.30 -1.64 16.19
CA LEU A 94 0.41 -2.51 17.36
C LEU A 94 -0.44 -1.96 18.52
N TRP A 95 -1.30 -2.81 19.07
CA TRP A 95 -1.96 -2.55 20.34
C TRP A 95 -1.15 -3.11 21.49
N GLN A 96 -0.86 -4.42 21.47
CA GLN A 96 0.03 -5.04 22.45
C GLN A 96 0.70 -6.27 21.88
N LYS A 97 1.77 -6.68 22.54
CA LYS A 97 2.45 -7.95 22.32
C LYS A 97 2.48 -8.74 23.63
N THR A 98 2.41 -10.04 23.50
CA THR A 98 2.60 -10.93 24.64
C THR A 98 4.07 -10.95 25.03
N THR A 99 4.36 -10.59 26.29
CA THR A 99 5.71 -10.62 26.85
C THR A 99 5.72 -11.32 28.20
N ASN A 100 6.69 -12.21 28.37
CA ASN A 100 7.26 -12.71 29.64
C ASN A 100 6.32 -12.97 30.83
N GLN A 101 5.41 -13.92 30.72
CA GLN A 101 4.91 -14.65 31.89
C GLN A 101 4.65 -16.12 31.49
N ASN A 102 5.31 -17.07 32.17
CA ASN A 102 5.06 -18.51 32.09
C ASN A 102 4.76 -19.03 30.67
N ASP A 103 5.75 -19.47 29.95
CA ASP A 103 5.68 -20.01 28.57
C ASP A 103 5.30 -19.00 27.47
N LEU A 104 5.24 -17.70 27.77
CA LEU A 104 5.04 -16.65 26.79
C LEU A 104 6.38 -16.15 26.25
N GLY A 105 6.52 -16.12 24.93
CA GLY A 105 7.67 -15.56 24.22
C GLY A 105 7.47 -14.09 23.86
N ASP A 106 8.56 -13.33 23.77
CA ASP A 106 8.53 -12.03 23.11
C ASP A 106 8.43 -12.25 21.60
N PRO A 107 7.37 -11.81 20.92
CA PRO A 107 7.23 -11.97 19.47
C PRO A 107 8.16 -11.07 18.66
N THR A 108 9.00 -10.25 19.29
CA THR A 108 9.98 -9.40 18.59
C THR A 108 10.89 -10.25 17.69
N GLY A 109 10.92 -9.89 16.41
CA GLY A 109 11.68 -10.64 15.41
C GLY A 109 10.93 -11.81 14.76
N ARG A 110 9.77 -12.24 15.28
CA ARG A 110 8.86 -13.15 14.54
C ARG A 110 8.49 -12.50 13.21
N ILE A 111 8.29 -13.32 12.17
CA ILE A 111 7.94 -12.83 10.84
C ILE A 111 6.47 -13.11 10.58
N TYR A 112 5.70 -12.07 10.35
CA TYR A 112 4.32 -12.21 9.89
C TYR A 112 4.26 -11.95 8.40
N ALA A 113 3.63 -12.88 7.67
CA ALA A 113 3.44 -12.79 6.24
C ALA A 113 1.98 -12.47 5.89
N VAL A 114 1.83 -11.75 4.78
CA VAL A 114 0.55 -11.40 4.17
C VAL A 114 0.41 -12.15 2.87
N TYR A 115 -0.72 -12.82 2.69
CA TYR A 115 -1.03 -13.61 1.50
C TYR A 115 -2.33 -13.13 0.86
N MET A 116 -2.37 -13.11 -0.47
CA MET A 116 -3.57 -12.74 -1.23
C MET A 116 -4.63 -13.83 -1.14
N LEU A 117 -5.87 -13.46 -0.81
CA LEU A 117 -7.01 -14.38 -0.79
C LEU A 117 -7.49 -14.69 -2.20
N THR A 118 -7.88 -15.97 -2.42
CA THR A 118 -8.37 -16.47 -3.70
C THR A 118 -9.88 -16.75 -3.70
N GLN A 119 -10.54 -16.59 -2.55
CA GLN A 119 -11.96 -16.86 -2.36
C GLN A 119 -12.64 -15.73 -1.55
N PRO A 120 -13.92 -15.43 -1.84
CA PRO A 120 -14.68 -14.47 -1.08
C PRO A 120 -14.91 -14.95 0.36
N TRP A 121 -15.01 -13.99 1.28
CA TRP A 121 -15.30 -14.23 2.67
C TRP A 121 -16.15 -13.08 3.26
N SER A 122 -16.57 -13.25 4.51
CA SER A 122 -17.34 -12.24 5.23
C SER A 122 -16.76 -12.02 6.61
N GLY A 123 -16.55 -10.77 7.00
CA GLY A 123 -16.05 -10.42 8.34
C GLY A 123 -16.93 -10.98 9.47
N THR A 124 -18.25 -11.13 9.22
CA THR A 124 -19.21 -11.64 10.21
C THR A 124 -19.40 -13.15 10.19
N ARG A 125 -18.69 -13.88 9.30
CA ARG A 125 -18.90 -15.35 9.14
C ARG A 125 -17.60 -16.15 9.11
N VAL A 126 -16.45 -15.51 8.79
CA VAL A 126 -15.17 -16.23 8.72
C VAL A 126 -14.82 -16.78 10.10
N ASN A 127 -14.38 -18.03 10.11
CA ASN A 127 -13.87 -18.73 11.28
C ASN A 127 -12.78 -19.71 10.84
N TRP A 128 -12.22 -20.49 11.74
CA TRP A 128 -11.11 -21.39 11.41
C TRP A 128 -11.51 -22.51 10.43
N VAL A 129 -12.75 -22.98 10.47
CA VAL A 129 -13.21 -24.09 9.63
C VAL A 129 -13.53 -23.65 8.20
N ASN A 130 -14.08 -22.43 8.04
CA ASN A 130 -14.53 -21.92 6.74
C ASN A 130 -13.63 -20.82 6.17
N GLN A 131 -12.39 -20.72 6.66
CA GLN A 131 -11.44 -19.71 6.17
C GLN A 131 -11.21 -19.83 4.66
N PRO A 132 -11.11 -18.70 3.94
CA PRO A 132 -10.86 -18.70 2.51
C PRO A 132 -9.46 -19.21 2.19
N SER A 133 -9.27 -19.75 1.00
CA SER A 133 -7.94 -20.11 0.49
C SER A 133 -7.13 -18.86 0.13
N TRP A 134 -5.83 -19.00 0.15
CA TRP A 134 -4.87 -17.97 -0.24
C TRP A 134 -3.76 -18.53 -1.13
N THR A 135 -2.96 -17.65 -1.70
CA THR A 135 -1.78 -18.00 -2.49
C THR A 135 -0.55 -17.28 -1.97
N ASP A 136 0.60 -17.94 -2.03
CA ASP A 136 1.92 -17.34 -1.71
C ASP A 136 2.42 -16.44 -2.83
N TYR A 137 1.77 -16.45 -3.98
CA TYR A 137 2.12 -15.60 -5.09
C TYR A 137 2.04 -14.12 -4.70
N HIS A 138 3.15 -13.42 -4.84
CA HIS A 138 3.32 -12.02 -4.41
C HIS A 138 3.07 -11.77 -2.91
N SER A 139 3.26 -12.78 -2.06
CA SER A 139 3.19 -12.58 -0.61
C SER A 139 4.22 -11.55 -0.13
N ALA A 140 3.92 -10.91 0.99
CA ALA A 140 4.81 -9.96 1.66
C ALA A 140 5.06 -10.40 3.10
N SER A 141 6.20 -10.07 3.65
CA SER A 141 6.54 -10.40 5.04
C SER A 141 7.16 -9.21 5.77
N SER A 142 6.92 -9.13 7.07
CA SER A 142 7.47 -8.09 7.93
C SER A 142 7.83 -8.68 9.29
N PRO A 143 9.01 -8.36 9.85
CA PRO A 143 9.35 -8.74 11.20
C PRO A 143 8.55 -7.92 12.21
N VAL A 144 8.18 -8.55 13.32
CA VAL A 144 7.55 -7.85 14.44
C VAL A 144 8.58 -6.90 15.07
N PRO A 145 8.32 -5.58 15.12
CA PRO A 145 9.27 -4.60 15.62
C PRO A 145 9.42 -4.67 17.14
N PRO A 146 10.53 -4.17 17.71
CA PRO A 146 10.69 -4.03 19.14
C PRO A 146 9.71 -3.00 19.74
N GLY A 147 9.55 -3.02 21.05
CA GLY A 147 8.69 -2.10 21.79
C GLY A 147 7.27 -2.62 21.98
N GLN A 148 6.51 -1.95 22.83
CA GLN A 148 5.11 -2.22 23.14
C GLN A 148 4.22 -1.13 22.52
N GLY A 149 3.16 -1.53 21.84
CA GLY A 149 2.08 -0.64 21.43
C GLY A 149 1.23 -0.20 22.63
N GLY A 150 0.09 0.41 22.38
CA GLY A 150 -0.93 0.75 23.36
C GLY A 150 -1.63 2.06 23.06
N TRP A 151 -2.66 2.35 23.84
CA TRP A 151 -3.47 3.57 23.69
C TRP A 151 -2.65 4.84 23.89
N ASN A 152 -1.84 4.87 24.95
CA ASN A 152 -1.03 6.01 25.34
C ASN A 152 0.47 5.81 25.06
N GLY A 153 0.82 4.70 24.42
CA GLY A 153 2.19 4.38 24.06
C GLY A 153 2.60 4.99 22.71
N PRO A 154 3.87 4.85 22.32
CA PRO A 154 4.34 5.29 21.02
C PRO A 154 3.56 4.58 19.90
N LEU A 155 3.39 5.29 18.77
CA LEU A 155 2.75 4.73 17.58
C LEU A 155 3.70 3.74 16.91
N ILE A 156 3.59 2.47 17.25
CA ILE A 156 4.37 1.40 16.65
C ILE A 156 3.53 0.76 15.54
N TRP A 157 4.10 0.75 14.32
CA TRP A 157 3.46 0.23 13.14
C TRP A 157 4.25 -0.97 12.61
N MET A 158 3.53 -1.94 12.06
CA MET A 158 4.07 -2.93 11.13
C MET A 158 3.59 -2.61 9.72
N ASP A 159 4.51 -2.68 8.78
CA ASP A 159 4.31 -2.35 7.37
C ASP A 159 4.64 -3.55 6.49
N TRP A 160 3.76 -3.82 5.51
CA TRP A 160 3.97 -4.83 4.47
C TRP A 160 3.86 -4.19 3.10
N ASP A 161 4.80 -4.51 2.22
CA ASP A 161 4.75 -4.11 0.82
C ASP A 161 3.78 -4.99 0.04
N LEU A 162 2.60 -4.45 -0.26
CA LEU A 162 1.57 -5.11 -1.06
C LEU A 162 1.54 -4.63 -2.52
N THR A 163 2.60 -3.98 -3.01
CA THR A 163 2.63 -3.39 -4.36
C THR A 163 2.24 -4.41 -5.43
N LYS A 164 2.76 -5.63 -5.36
CA LYS A 164 2.44 -6.68 -6.34
C LYS A 164 1.01 -7.18 -6.21
N ILE A 165 0.52 -7.40 -4.99
CA ILE A 165 -0.87 -7.82 -4.73
C ILE A 165 -1.85 -6.77 -5.25
N VAL A 166 -1.62 -5.50 -4.94
CA VAL A 166 -2.49 -4.39 -5.38
C VAL A 166 -2.40 -4.19 -6.89
N SER A 167 -1.24 -4.40 -7.50
CA SER A 167 -1.09 -4.37 -8.96
C SER A 167 -1.91 -5.46 -9.63
N ASP A 168 -1.94 -6.67 -9.08
CA ASP A 168 -2.76 -7.78 -9.58
C ASP A 168 -4.26 -7.44 -9.49
N TRP A 169 -4.71 -6.95 -8.34
CA TRP A 169 -6.10 -6.50 -8.18
C TRP A 169 -6.47 -5.38 -9.16
N ASN A 170 -5.56 -4.41 -9.35
CA ASN A 170 -5.77 -3.30 -10.28
C ASN A 170 -5.81 -3.77 -11.75
N SER A 171 -5.14 -4.87 -12.07
CA SER A 171 -5.13 -5.50 -13.40
C SER A 171 -6.29 -6.46 -13.64
N GLY A 172 -7.22 -6.62 -12.68
CA GLY A 172 -8.43 -7.42 -12.84
C GLY A 172 -8.45 -8.75 -12.10
N VAL A 173 -7.41 -9.10 -11.34
CA VAL A 173 -7.49 -10.23 -10.41
C VAL A 173 -8.51 -9.90 -9.31
N PRO A 174 -9.42 -10.81 -8.96
CA PRO A 174 -10.42 -10.56 -7.93
C PRO A 174 -9.80 -10.16 -6.59
N ASN A 175 -10.25 -9.04 -6.03
CA ASN A 175 -9.83 -8.55 -4.73
C ASN A 175 -10.75 -9.13 -3.64
N TYR A 176 -10.29 -10.16 -2.97
CA TYR A 176 -10.94 -10.73 -1.79
C TYR A 176 -10.22 -10.31 -0.48
N GLY A 177 -9.22 -9.44 -0.56
CA GLY A 177 -8.40 -9.04 0.58
C GLY A 177 -7.22 -9.96 0.83
N VAL A 178 -6.73 -9.95 2.07
CA VAL A 178 -5.52 -10.67 2.48
C VAL A 178 -5.72 -11.38 3.82
N VAL A 179 -4.91 -12.43 4.04
CA VAL A 179 -4.68 -13.02 5.36
C VAL A 179 -3.31 -12.60 5.87
N VAL A 180 -3.24 -12.28 7.15
CA VAL A 180 -1.99 -12.06 7.89
C VAL A 180 -1.80 -13.19 8.88
N LYS A 181 -0.65 -13.84 8.88
CA LYS A 181 -0.34 -14.95 9.78
C LYS A 181 1.16 -15.04 10.08
N ASP A 182 1.50 -15.71 11.17
CA ASP A 182 2.89 -16.07 11.46
C ASP A 182 3.41 -17.06 10.41
N THR A 183 4.65 -16.88 9.96
CA THR A 183 5.31 -17.81 9.03
C THR A 183 5.63 -19.16 9.67
N GLU A 184 5.76 -19.17 11.00
CA GLU A 184 6.08 -20.37 11.79
C GLU A 184 4.96 -20.66 12.82
N GLU A 185 3.80 -21.07 12.33
CA GLU A 185 2.70 -21.51 13.19
C GLU A 185 3.10 -22.76 14.04
N ASN A 186 2.39 -23.00 15.14
CA ASN A 186 2.66 -24.08 16.11
C ASN A 186 4.02 -23.92 16.84
N ALA A 187 4.41 -22.70 17.13
CA ALA A 187 5.63 -22.41 17.89
C ALA A 187 5.60 -23.02 19.29
N THR A 188 6.76 -23.35 19.84
CA THR A 188 6.91 -23.96 21.18
C THR A 188 6.44 -23.04 22.29
N LEU A 189 6.72 -21.74 22.15
CA LEU A 189 6.26 -20.70 23.07
C LEU A 189 5.06 -19.97 22.46
N LEU A 190 4.21 -19.39 23.32
CA LEU A 190 3.13 -18.52 22.88
C LEU A 190 3.69 -17.18 22.39
N TYR A 191 3.53 -16.91 21.11
CA TYR A 191 3.80 -15.62 20.50
C TYR A 191 2.49 -15.01 20.04
N SER A 192 2.11 -13.86 20.60
CA SER A 192 0.88 -13.16 20.20
C SER A 192 1.15 -11.67 19.97
N THR A 193 0.56 -11.14 18.92
CA THR A 193 0.58 -9.72 18.60
C THR A 193 -0.83 -9.28 18.25
N GLN A 194 -1.31 -8.27 18.97
CA GLN A 194 -2.60 -7.66 18.76
C GLN A 194 -2.44 -6.31 18.07
N PHE A 195 -3.31 -6.05 17.13
CA PHE A 195 -3.37 -4.80 16.37
C PHE A 195 -4.71 -4.10 16.62
N PHE A 196 -4.72 -2.77 16.52
CA PHE A 196 -5.95 -2.00 16.55
C PHE A 196 -6.86 -2.37 15.38
N THR A 197 -8.16 -2.34 15.62
CA THR A 197 -9.20 -2.45 14.59
C THR A 197 -9.90 -1.11 14.40
N PHE A 198 -10.73 -1.00 13.35
CA PHE A 198 -11.60 0.14 13.16
C PHE A 198 -12.83 0.14 14.11
N HIS A 199 -13.05 -0.96 14.85
CA HIS A 199 -14.14 -1.06 15.84
C HIS A 199 -13.73 -0.51 17.21
N GLN A 200 -12.45 -0.51 17.53
CA GLN A 200 -11.96 -0.26 18.89
C GLN A 200 -11.95 1.22 19.30
N THR A 201 -11.83 2.13 18.36
CA THR A 201 -11.64 3.55 18.65
C THR A 201 -12.26 4.43 17.58
N PRO A 202 -12.83 5.60 17.95
CA PRO A 202 -13.23 6.60 16.97
C PRO A 202 -12.02 7.34 16.34
N ASN A 203 -10.80 7.11 16.84
CA ASN A 203 -9.61 7.77 16.32
C ASN A 203 -9.06 7.04 15.09
N GLU A 204 -9.38 7.55 13.92
CA GLU A 204 -8.94 7.01 12.62
C GLU A 204 -7.41 6.94 12.47
N SER A 205 -6.64 7.69 13.29
CA SER A 205 -5.18 7.60 13.26
C SER A 205 -4.66 6.22 13.67
N TYR A 206 -5.48 5.40 14.32
CA TYR A 206 -5.11 4.06 14.79
C TYR A 206 -5.57 2.95 13.85
N PHE A 207 -6.44 3.26 12.90
CA PHE A 207 -7.01 2.26 12.01
C PHE A 207 -5.96 1.59 11.13
N PRO A 208 -6.13 0.30 10.86
CA PRO A 208 -5.47 -0.36 9.74
C PRO A 208 -5.69 0.43 8.47
N ARG A 209 -4.67 0.52 7.63
CA ARG A 209 -4.77 1.26 6.38
C ARG A 209 -3.95 0.64 5.27
N LEU A 210 -4.46 0.76 4.05
CA LEU A 210 -3.74 0.47 2.83
C LEU A 210 -3.45 1.79 2.13
N MET A 211 -2.17 2.13 2.00
CA MET A 211 -1.71 3.34 1.31
C MET A 211 -1.23 2.94 -0.09
N ILE A 212 -1.84 3.50 -1.12
CA ILE A 212 -1.53 3.18 -2.52
C ILE A 212 -1.07 4.45 -3.22
N THR A 213 0.12 4.39 -3.81
CA THR A 213 0.65 5.45 -4.69
C THR A 213 0.67 4.94 -6.13
N TYR A 214 0.08 5.72 -7.04
CA TYR A 214 -0.04 5.36 -8.44
C TYR A 214 0.12 6.56 -9.37
N LEU A 215 0.39 6.30 -10.65
CA LEU A 215 0.39 7.33 -11.68
C LEU A 215 -1.04 7.57 -12.19
N ASN A 216 -1.50 8.81 -12.05
CA ASN A 216 -2.79 9.25 -12.62
C ASN A 216 -2.64 9.43 -14.13
N PRO A 217 -3.34 8.62 -14.97
CA PRO A 217 -3.20 8.70 -16.42
C PRO A 217 -3.62 10.07 -16.99
N LEU A 218 -4.61 10.75 -16.38
CA LEU A 218 -5.01 12.09 -16.82
C LEU A 218 -3.88 13.11 -16.66
N GLY A 219 -3.10 13.01 -15.58
CA GLY A 219 -1.92 13.87 -15.40
C GLY A 219 -0.85 13.61 -16.46
N VAL A 220 -0.62 12.34 -16.81
CA VAL A 220 0.33 11.98 -17.85
C VAL A 220 -0.10 12.52 -19.21
N TYR A 221 -1.36 12.37 -19.60
CA TYR A 221 -1.88 12.91 -20.88
C TYR A 221 -1.83 14.44 -20.93
N ALA A 222 -2.14 15.11 -19.83
CA ALA A 222 -2.03 16.57 -19.75
C ALA A 222 -0.56 17.03 -19.95
N ALA A 223 0.40 16.32 -19.33
CA ALA A 223 1.83 16.59 -19.51
C ALA A 223 2.26 16.45 -20.98
N LEU A 224 1.89 15.36 -21.63
CA LEU A 224 2.20 15.13 -23.04
C LEU A 224 1.58 16.20 -23.96
N ALA A 225 0.35 16.61 -23.69
CA ALA A 225 -0.32 17.67 -24.45
C ALA A 225 0.41 19.01 -24.36
N VAL A 226 0.90 19.40 -23.16
CA VAL A 226 1.66 20.64 -22.97
C VAL A 226 3.01 20.57 -23.69
N VAL A 227 3.78 19.49 -23.52
CA VAL A 227 5.06 19.30 -24.20
C VAL A 227 4.88 19.36 -25.73
N PHE A 228 3.83 18.74 -26.26
CA PHE A 228 3.51 18.80 -27.69
C PHE A 228 3.20 20.24 -28.12
N THR A 229 2.38 20.96 -27.37
CA THR A 229 2.01 22.36 -27.68
C THR A 229 3.24 23.26 -27.67
N GLU A 230 4.10 23.17 -26.67
CA GLU A 230 5.35 23.93 -26.57
C GLU A 230 6.27 23.64 -27.77
N THR A 231 6.39 22.37 -28.16
CA THR A 231 7.20 21.94 -29.32
C THR A 231 6.68 22.55 -30.61
N VAL A 232 5.38 22.55 -30.83
CA VAL A 232 4.74 23.16 -32.02
C VAL A 232 4.96 24.66 -32.04
N LEU A 233 4.71 25.37 -30.94
CA LEU A 233 4.90 26.81 -30.84
C LEU A 233 6.37 27.22 -31.11
N PHE A 234 7.31 26.47 -30.55
CA PHE A 234 8.72 26.70 -30.77
C PHE A 234 9.10 26.50 -32.26
N SER A 235 8.59 25.46 -32.89
CA SER A 235 8.84 25.18 -34.31
C SER A 235 8.31 26.29 -35.21
N LEU A 236 7.11 26.80 -34.92
CA LEU A 236 6.51 27.93 -35.65
C LEU A 236 7.29 29.21 -35.46
N PHE A 237 7.75 29.51 -34.24
CA PHE A 237 8.60 30.66 -33.95
C PHE A 237 9.93 30.59 -34.69
N TRP A 238 10.56 29.40 -34.72
CA TRP A 238 11.80 29.16 -35.42
C TRP A 238 11.65 29.37 -36.93
N MET A 239 10.62 28.81 -37.55
CA MET A 239 10.34 29.01 -38.99
C MET A 239 10.12 30.48 -39.33
N ARG A 240 9.34 31.19 -38.53
CA ARG A 240 9.11 32.65 -38.73
C ARG A 240 10.38 33.44 -38.61
N SER A 241 11.25 33.11 -37.67
CA SER A 241 12.55 33.75 -37.47
C SER A 241 13.52 33.55 -38.65
N GLN A 242 13.39 32.45 -39.38
CA GLN A 242 14.20 32.19 -40.60
C GLN A 242 13.63 32.94 -41.80
N SER A 243 12.30 33.03 -41.94
CA SER A 243 11.64 33.79 -43.05
C SER A 243 12.03 35.25 -43.02
N THR A 244 11.96 35.91 -41.83
CA THR A 244 12.32 37.33 -41.70
C THR A 244 13.81 37.65 -42.01
N LYS A 245 14.68 36.63 -41.95
CA LYS A 245 16.09 36.81 -42.33
C LYS A 245 16.30 36.70 -43.84
N HIS A 246 15.43 36.00 -44.53
CA HIS A 246 15.52 35.80 -46.00
C HIS A 246 14.99 37.03 -46.72
N ASP A 247 14.00 37.73 -46.14
CA ASP A 247 13.41 38.96 -46.70
C ASP A 247 14.26 40.20 -46.46
N ALA A 248 15.32 40.12 -45.64
CA ALA A 248 16.18 41.22 -45.26
C ALA A 248 17.56 41.20 -46.00
N ASN A 249 17.81 40.25 -46.89
CA ASN A 249 18.95 40.14 -47.76
C ASN A 249 18.53 40.29 -49.21
#